data_9a89e1f7319416087b28de6e3685dd23
#
_entry.id   9a89e1f7319416087b28de6e3685dd23
#
_cell.length_a   1.000
_cell.length_b   1.000
_cell.length_c   1.000
_cell.angle_alpha   90.00
_cell.angle_beta   90.00
_cell.angle_gamma   90.00
#
_symmetry.space_group_name_H-M   'P 1'
#
loop_
_entity.id
_entity.type
_entity.pdbx_description
1 polymer ?
#
loop_
_entity_poly.entity_id
_entity_poly.type
_entity_poly.pdbx_seq_one_letter_code
_entity_poly.pdbx_strand_id
1 'polypeptide(L)'
;SKFCDDNEMLLLIDEVQTGWCRTGAVMSYMNYGIKPDIVSMAKALGGGMPIGAICATAEVAKAFTAGSHGTTFGGHPVSCAAALAEVNELLDRDLAGNAKKVGDYFAAKLEKLPHVKEVRHQGLLVGVEFDDTIGGVDVKHGCLDRHLLITAIGAHIIRMIPPLIVTEEECDKAVAIIEDTIKSLEK
;
A
#
# COMPACT_ATOMS: atom_id res chain seq x y z
N SER A 1 -1.75 21.78 2.94
CA SER A 1 -2.40 22.17 1.68
C SER A 1 -3.20 23.44 1.85
N LYS A 2 -3.59 24.09 0.75
CA LYS A 2 -4.26 25.41 0.77
C LYS A 2 -5.45 25.48 1.74
N PHE A 3 -6.30 24.47 1.78
CA PHE A 3 -7.45 24.43 2.72
C PHE A 3 -6.98 24.47 4.19
N CYS A 4 -5.98 23.68 4.55
CA CYS A 4 -5.45 23.67 5.92
C CYS A 4 -4.80 25.01 6.27
N ASP A 5 -4.02 25.55 5.33
CA ASP A 5 -3.33 26.85 5.51
C ASP A 5 -4.34 28.00 5.69
N ASP A 6 -5.40 28.03 4.85
CA ASP A 6 -6.46 29.05 4.89
C ASP A 6 -7.30 28.97 6.18
N ASN A 7 -7.30 27.84 6.88
CA ASN A 7 -8.09 27.61 8.10
C ASN A 7 -7.24 27.40 9.37
N GLU A 8 -5.93 27.71 9.31
CA GLU A 8 -4.99 27.52 10.43
C GLU A 8 -4.99 26.09 11.00
N MET A 9 -5.11 25.08 10.11
CA MET A 9 -5.18 23.65 10.47
C MET A 9 -3.89 22.95 10.09
N LEU A 10 -3.45 21.99 10.90
CA LEU A 10 -2.34 21.11 10.55
C LEU A 10 -2.82 20.00 9.61
N LEU A 11 -2.00 19.70 8.58
CA LEU A 11 -2.20 18.57 7.70
C LEU A 11 -1.43 17.35 8.22
N LEU A 12 -2.16 16.36 8.72
CA LEU A 12 -1.60 15.08 9.09
C LEU A 12 -1.93 14.04 8.02
N ILE A 13 -0.94 13.27 7.56
CA ILE A 13 -1.11 12.18 6.61
C ILE A 13 -0.67 10.86 7.25
N ASP A 14 -1.57 9.88 7.20
CA ASP A 14 -1.28 8.51 7.60
C ASP A 14 -0.71 7.74 6.41
N GLU A 15 0.60 7.48 6.46
CA GLU A 15 1.35 6.70 5.47
C GLU A 15 1.67 5.28 5.97
N VAL A 16 0.94 4.81 6.99
CA VAL A 16 1.17 3.47 7.57
C VAL A 16 1.01 2.35 6.54
N GLN A 17 0.17 2.52 5.52
CA GLN A 17 0.02 1.54 4.43
C GLN A 17 0.47 2.06 3.06
N THR A 18 0.38 3.35 2.82
CA THR A 18 0.62 4.00 1.53
C THR A 18 2.07 4.42 1.31
N GLY A 19 2.82 4.60 2.37
CA GLY A 19 4.22 4.96 2.32
C GLY A 19 5.15 3.83 1.90
N TRP A 20 6.42 4.14 1.92
CA TRP A 20 7.52 3.21 1.65
C TRP A 20 7.37 2.54 0.29
N CYS A 21 7.34 3.36 -0.76
CA CYS A 21 7.31 2.98 -2.17
C CYS A 21 6.00 2.34 -2.67
N ARG A 22 5.05 1.99 -1.79
CA ARG A 22 3.83 1.24 -2.14
C ARG A 22 3.02 1.88 -3.27
N THR A 23 2.92 3.20 -3.30
CA THR A 23 2.10 3.96 -4.24
C THR A 23 2.88 4.55 -5.43
N GLY A 24 4.11 4.09 -5.66
CA GLY A 24 4.95 4.58 -6.75
C GLY A 24 5.77 5.83 -6.41
N ALA A 25 5.78 6.23 -5.14
CA ALA A 25 6.69 7.22 -4.57
C ALA A 25 7.11 6.76 -3.18
N VAL A 26 8.21 7.29 -2.64
CA VAL A 26 8.70 6.91 -1.29
C VAL A 26 7.60 7.13 -0.25
N MET A 27 6.93 8.28 -0.30
CA MET A 27 5.72 8.57 0.47
C MET A 27 4.59 8.95 -0.49
N SER A 28 3.38 8.49 -0.22
CA SER A 28 2.23 8.68 -1.13
C SER A 28 1.93 10.16 -1.39
N TYR A 29 2.07 11.03 -0.38
CA TYR A 29 1.82 12.47 -0.53
C TYR A 29 2.72 13.14 -1.57
N MET A 30 3.89 12.54 -1.89
CA MET A 30 4.81 13.06 -2.91
C MET A 30 4.21 12.97 -4.31
N ASN A 31 3.33 12.00 -4.57
CA ASN A 31 2.60 11.88 -5.85
C ASN A 31 1.71 13.10 -6.14
N TYR A 32 1.33 13.84 -5.10
CA TYR A 32 0.42 15.01 -5.19
C TYR A 32 1.14 16.35 -5.04
N GLY A 33 2.47 16.33 -4.84
CA GLY A 33 3.26 17.55 -4.64
C GLY A 33 2.87 18.34 -3.38
N ILE A 34 2.23 17.70 -2.39
CA ILE A 34 1.86 18.31 -1.12
C ILE A 34 2.94 18.07 -0.06
N LYS A 35 2.97 18.91 0.95
CA LYS A 35 3.90 18.80 2.09
C LYS A 35 3.08 18.81 3.38
N PRO A 36 2.92 17.67 4.06
CA PRO A 36 2.21 17.59 5.32
C PRO A 36 3.00 18.20 6.48
N ASP A 37 2.30 18.55 7.54
CA ASP A 37 2.90 18.99 8.80
C ASP A 37 3.31 17.79 9.67
N ILE A 38 2.55 16.70 9.58
CA ILE A 38 2.81 15.46 10.32
C ILE A 38 2.59 14.26 9.39
N VAL A 39 3.47 13.26 9.49
CA VAL A 39 3.34 11.97 8.79
C VAL A 39 3.49 10.83 9.79
N SER A 40 2.55 9.88 9.80
CA SER A 40 2.67 8.62 10.53
C SER A 40 3.12 7.49 9.61
N MET A 41 3.99 6.61 10.11
CA MET A 41 4.61 5.52 9.35
C MET A 41 4.71 4.26 10.21
N ALA A 42 4.54 3.08 9.59
CA ALA A 42 4.74 1.78 10.22
C ALA A 42 4.87 0.68 9.15
N LYS A 43 4.42 -0.53 9.44
CA LYS A 43 4.34 -1.70 8.53
C LYS A 43 5.63 -1.93 7.75
N ALA A 44 5.66 -1.57 6.46
CA ALA A 44 6.82 -1.74 5.58
C ALA A 44 8.10 -1.08 6.13
N LEU A 45 7.98 -0.02 6.94
CA LEU A 45 9.13 0.61 7.60
C LEU A 45 10.03 -0.40 8.34
N GLY A 46 9.44 -1.42 8.94
CA GLY A 46 10.17 -2.36 9.81
C GLY A 46 10.75 -3.58 9.12
N GLY A 47 10.50 -3.80 7.82
CA GLY A 47 10.96 -5.01 7.13
C GLY A 47 10.51 -6.31 7.83
N GLY A 48 9.31 -6.30 8.44
CA GLY A 48 8.76 -7.41 9.24
C GLY A 48 8.95 -7.26 10.76
N MET A 49 9.77 -6.34 11.23
CA MET A 49 9.93 -6.03 12.67
C MET A 49 8.89 -4.97 13.11
N PRO A 50 8.36 -5.08 14.35
CA PRO A 50 7.41 -4.09 14.85
C PRO A 50 8.09 -2.75 15.11
N ILE A 51 7.68 -1.73 14.37
CA ILE A 51 8.13 -0.36 14.51
C ILE A 51 7.06 0.59 13.97
N GLY A 52 6.93 1.76 14.59
CA GLY A 52 6.18 2.90 14.09
C GLY A 52 7.00 4.16 14.29
N ALA A 53 6.76 5.14 13.43
CA ALA A 53 7.41 6.43 13.53
C ALA A 53 6.42 7.54 13.13
N ILE A 54 6.66 8.74 13.66
CA ILE A 54 6.06 9.97 13.17
C ILE A 54 7.17 10.97 12.83
N CYS A 55 6.96 11.71 11.76
CA CYS A 55 7.76 12.87 11.42
C CYS A 55 6.89 14.11 11.47
N ALA A 56 7.42 15.21 11.94
CA ALA A 56 6.72 16.49 11.95
C ALA A 56 7.66 17.61 11.48
N THR A 57 7.06 18.71 11.02
CA THR A 57 7.83 19.95 10.77
C THR A 57 8.49 20.42 12.07
N ALA A 58 9.58 21.14 11.97
CA ALA A 58 10.31 21.65 13.14
C ALA A 58 9.42 22.53 14.05
N GLU A 59 8.45 23.25 13.47
CA GLU A 59 7.52 24.07 14.23
C GLU A 59 6.57 23.21 15.06
N VAL A 60 5.92 22.21 14.44
CA VAL A 60 5.00 21.29 15.13
C VAL A 60 5.75 20.44 16.15
N ALA A 61 6.98 20.03 15.86
CA ALA A 61 7.81 19.23 16.75
C ALA A 61 8.12 19.92 18.08
N LYS A 62 8.03 21.24 18.18
CA LYS A 62 8.19 22.00 19.46
C LYS A 62 7.15 21.61 20.52
N ALA A 63 6.00 21.07 20.10
CA ALA A 63 4.97 20.56 21.02
C ALA A 63 5.41 19.29 21.78
N PHE A 64 6.41 18.57 21.26
CA PHE A 64 6.97 17.38 21.91
C PHE A 64 7.97 17.81 22.97
N THR A 65 7.54 17.81 24.20
CA THR A 65 8.39 18.15 25.36
C THR A 65 8.73 16.91 26.18
N ALA A 66 9.76 17.01 27.02
CA ALA A 66 10.14 15.91 27.89
C ALA A 66 8.95 15.44 28.74
N GLY A 67 8.65 14.14 28.70
CA GLY A 67 7.54 13.54 29.46
C GLY A 67 6.16 13.67 28.83
N SER A 68 6.02 14.31 27.65
CA SER A 68 4.71 14.44 26.99
C SER A 68 4.17 13.10 26.44
N HIS A 69 5.03 12.16 26.13
CA HIS A 69 4.69 10.79 25.72
C HIS A 69 5.87 9.85 25.99
N GLY A 70 5.62 8.53 25.89
CA GLY A 70 6.64 7.51 26.08
C GLY A 70 6.18 6.17 25.53
N THR A 71 7.13 5.28 25.32
CA THR A 71 6.89 3.91 24.85
C THR A 71 7.99 3.00 25.37
N THR A 72 7.62 1.79 25.80
CA THR A 72 8.56 0.81 26.33
C THR A 72 9.51 0.29 25.25
N PHE A 73 9.03 0.06 24.03
CA PHE A 73 9.78 -0.54 22.93
C PHE A 73 10.12 0.44 21.79
N GLY A 74 9.83 1.73 21.94
CA GLY A 74 10.17 2.74 20.94
C GLY A 74 11.68 2.86 20.78
N GLY A 75 12.15 2.87 19.54
CA GLY A 75 13.58 2.92 19.23
C GLY A 75 14.33 1.62 19.54
N HIS A 76 13.64 0.47 19.60
CA HIS A 76 14.28 -0.83 19.85
C HIS A 76 15.39 -1.08 18.82
N PRO A 77 16.65 -1.36 19.23
CA PRO A 77 17.79 -1.40 18.33
C PRO A 77 17.65 -2.38 17.15
N VAL A 78 17.08 -3.57 17.38
CA VAL A 78 16.87 -4.55 16.31
C VAL A 78 15.86 -4.06 15.30
N SER A 79 14.73 -3.49 15.75
CA SER A 79 13.72 -2.92 14.85
C SER A 79 14.26 -1.74 14.07
N CYS A 80 15.06 -0.87 14.69
CA CYS A 80 15.70 0.25 14.00
C CYS A 80 16.74 -0.22 12.97
N ALA A 81 17.53 -1.25 13.29
CA ALA A 81 18.49 -1.83 12.34
C ALA A 81 17.76 -2.46 11.13
N ALA A 82 16.67 -3.18 11.36
CA ALA A 82 15.83 -3.73 10.30
C ALA A 82 15.22 -2.61 9.44
N ALA A 83 14.66 -1.58 10.07
CA ALA A 83 14.09 -0.43 9.36
C ALA A 83 15.14 0.29 8.50
N LEU A 84 16.36 0.46 8.99
CA LEU A 84 17.44 1.08 8.22
C LEU A 84 17.82 0.24 7.00
N ALA A 85 17.93 -1.09 7.16
CA ALA A 85 18.21 -2.00 6.06
C ALA A 85 17.08 -1.97 5.01
N GLU A 86 15.81 -2.01 5.45
CA GLU A 86 14.64 -1.94 4.57
C GLU A 86 14.61 -0.63 3.78
N VAL A 87 14.77 0.51 4.45
CA VAL A 87 14.76 1.83 3.78
C VAL A 87 15.87 1.94 2.74
N ASN A 88 17.08 1.48 3.05
CA ASN A 88 18.18 1.49 2.09
C ASN A 88 17.85 0.61 0.87
N GLU A 89 17.36 -0.61 1.05
CA GLU A 89 16.97 -1.50 -0.03
C GLU A 89 15.89 -0.89 -0.92
N LEU A 90 14.87 -0.25 -0.32
CA LEU A 90 13.80 0.42 -1.07
C LEU A 90 14.34 1.55 -1.96
N LEU A 91 15.29 2.32 -1.46
CA LEU A 91 15.87 3.47 -2.18
C LEU A 91 16.91 3.03 -3.20
N ASP A 92 17.84 2.15 -2.83
CA ASP A 92 18.96 1.72 -3.68
C ASP A 92 18.46 0.95 -4.92
N ARG A 93 17.34 0.23 -4.81
CA ARG A 93 16.72 -0.53 -5.90
C ARG A 93 15.63 0.22 -6.65
N ASP A 94 15.35 1.47 -6.30
CA ASP A 94 14.21 2.24 -6.85
C ASP A 94 12.89 1.45 -6.86
N LEU A 95 12.53 0.89 -5.72
CA LEU A 95 11.30 0.10 -5.62
C LEU A 95 10.03 0.95 -5.79
N ALA A 96 10.12 2.26 -5.66
CA ALA A 96 9.05 3.19 -6.03
C ALA A 96 8.80 3.17 -7.55
N GLY A 97 9.87 3.23 -8.35
CA GLY A 97 9.78 3.10 -9.81
C GLY A 97 9.23 1.74 -10.24
N ASN A 98 9.68 0.64 -9.61
CA ASN A 98 9.13 -0.68 -9.85
C ASN A 98 7.63 -0.75 -9.50
N ALA A 99 7.23 -0.25 -8.33
CA ALA A 99 5.83 -0.26 -7.90
C ALA A 99 4.92 0.51 -8.87
N LYS A 100 5.40 1.64 -9.40
CA LYS A 100 4.66 2.40 -10.40
C LYS A 100 4.54 1.61 -11.71
N LYS A 101 5.66 1.18 -12.29
CA LYS A 101 5.70 0.49 -13.58
C LYS A 101 4.88 -0.80 -13.56
N VAL A 102 5.14 -1.68 -12.59
CA VAL A 102 4.48 -2.98 -12.50
C VAL A 102 3.03 -2.83 -12.05
N GLY A 103 2.72 -1.82 -11.23
CA GLY A 103 1.35 -1.49 -10.85
C GLY A 103 0.49 -1.08 -12.04
N ASP A 104 0.99 -0.18 -12.89
CA ASP A 104 0.31 0.23 -14.14
C ASP A 104 0.09 -0.97 -15.08
N TYR A 105 1.11 -1.83 -15.24
CA TYR A 105 1.01 -3.06 -16.02
C TYR A 105 -0.05 -4.02 -15.48
N PHE A 106 -0.04 -4.26 -14.18
CA PHE A 106 -0.96 -5.18 -13.50
C PHE A 106 -2.40 -4.69 -13.61
N ALA A 107 -2.66 -3.42 -13.35
CA ALA A 107 -3.98 -2.82 -13.48
C ALA A 107 -4.53 -2.96 -14.90
N ALA A 108 -3.73 -2.65 -15.93
CA ALA A 108 -4.13 -2.78 -17.34
C ALA A 108 -4.47 -4.22 -17.76
N LYS A 109 -3.94 -5.24 -17.07
CA LYS A 109 -4.30 -6.64 -17.29
C LYS A 109 -5.61 -6.99 -16.58
N LEU A 110 -5.78 -6.54 -15.34
CA LEU A 110 -6.97 -6.78 -14.52
C LEU A 110 -8.23 -6.15 -15.13
N GLU A 111 -8.11 -4.96 -15.74
CA GLU A 111 -9.22 -4.27 -16.44
C GLU A 111 -9.83 -5.09 -17.58
N LYS A 112 -9.10 -6.07 -18.12
CA LYS A 112 -9.55 -6.92 -19.24
C LYS A 112 -10.29 -8.17 -18.79
N LEU A 113 -10.32 -8.46 -17.49
CA LEU A 113 -10.98 -9.64 -16.97
C LEU A 113 -12.50 -9.51 -17.06
N PRO A 114 -13.22 -10.63 -17.24
CA PRO A 114 -14.68 -10.61 -17.22
C PRO A 114 -15.20 -10.14 -15.86
N HIS A 115 -16.39 -9.55 -15.85
CA HIS A 115 -17.08 -9.05 -14.66
C HIS A 115 -16.34 -7.94 -13.90
N VAL A 116 -15.19 -7.46 -14.37
CA VAL A 116 -14.51 -6.31 -13.76
C VAL A 116 -15.23 -5.02 -14.18
N LYS A 117 -15.73 -4.31 -13.18
CA LYS A 117 -16.42 -3.03 -13.32
C LYS A 117 -15.45 -1.86 -13.25
N GLU A 118 -14.48 -1.94 -12.35
CA GLU A 118 -13.48 -0.89 -12.12
C GLU A 118 -12.21 -1.47 -11.52
N VAL A 119 -11.06 -0.97 -11.96
CA VAL A 119 -9.76 -1.18 -11.30
C VAL A 119 -9.27 0.16 -10.77
N ARG A 120 -9.06 0.25 -9.48
CA ARG A 120 -8.46 1.40 -8.80
C ARG A 120 -7.07 1.03 -8.32
N HIS A 121 -6.06 1.77 -8.74
CA HIS A 121 -4.70 1.51 -8.28
C HIS A 121 -3.88 2.78 -8.11
N GLN A 122 -2.88 2.67 -7.27
CA GLN A 122 -1.76 3.61 -7.19
C GLN A 122 -0.50 2.81 -6.84
N GLY A 123 0.43 2.71 -7.78
CA GLY A 123 1.52 1.75 -7.68
C GLY A 123 0.99 0.33 -7.48
N LEU A 124 1.53 -0.36 -6.49
CA LEU A 124 1.14 -1.73 -6.12
C LEU A 124 0.11 -1.80 -4.97
N LEU A 125 -0.70 -0.78 -4.81
CA LEU A 125 -1.92 -0.82 -4.02
C LEU A 125 -3.09 -0.89 -5.02
N VAL A 126 -3.69 -2.08 -5.17
CA VAL A 126 -4.64 -2.38 -6.24
C VAL A 126 -5.96 -2.88 -5.66
N GLY A 127 -7.07 -2.30 -6.10
CA GLY A 127 -8.43 -2.75 -5.83
C GLY A 127 -9.14 -3.06 -7.14
N VAL A 128 -9.84 -4.18 -7.20
CA VAL A 128 -10.68 -4.58 -8.33
C VAL A 128 -12.11 -4.71 -7.84
N GLU A 129 -13.01 -3.95 -8.43
CA GLU A 129 -14.44 -4.04 -8.20
C GLU A 129 -15.09 -4.85 -9.32
N PHE A 130 -15.81 -5.88 -8.94
CA PHE A 130 -16.62 -6.70 -9.86
C PHE A 130 -18.04 -6.16 -9.96
N ASP A 131 -18.78 -6.61 -10.98
CA ASP A 131 -20.21 -6.41 -11.08
C ASP A 131 -20.97 -7.20 -10.00
N ASP A 132 -22.27 -6.99 -9.89
CA ASP A 132 -23.12 -7.57 -8.84
C ASP A 132 -23.28 -9.11 -8.94
N THR A 133 -22.76 -9.75 -10.00
CA THR A 133 -22.83 -11.19 -10.22
C THR A 133 -21.67 -11.96 -9.59
N ILE A 134 -20.54 -11.29 -9.31
CA ILE A 134 -19.33 -11.91 -8.76
C ILE A 134 -19.06 -11.41 -7.33
N GLY A 135 -19.02 -12.35 -6.39
CA GLY A 135 -18.67 -12.06 -5.00
C GLY A 135 -17.16 -11.96 -4.77
N GLY A 136 -16.68 -10.84 -4.18
CA GLY A 136 -15.27 -10.68 -3.85
C GLY A 136 -14.73 -11.73 -2.86
N VAL A 137 -15.60 -12.21 -1.96
CA VAL A 137 -15.27 -13.28 -1.01
C VAL A 137 -15.12 -14.62 -1.74
N ASP A 138 -15.97 -14.91 -2.73
CA ASP A 138 -15.90 -16.13 -3.51
C ASP A 138 -14.64 -16.14 -4.39
N VAL A 139 -14.32 -15.02 -5.02
CA VAL A 139 -13.05 -14.86 -5.76
C VAL A 139 -11.85 -15.06 -4.83
N LYS A 140 -11.85 -14.48 -3.62
CA LYS A 140 -10.79 -14.70 -2.64
C LYS A 140 -10.61 -16.17 -2.30
N HIS A 141 -11.69 -16.91 -2.05
CA HIS A 141 -11.61 -18.34 -1.71
C HIS A 141 -11.13 -19.17 -2.89
N GLY A 142 -11.67 -18.93 -4.09
CA GLY A 142 -11.23 -19.65 -5.29
C GLY A 142 -9.77 -19.36 -5.67
N CYS A 143 -9.28 -18.14 -5.40
CA CYS A 143 -7.87 -17.82 -5.55
C CYS A 143 -7.00 -18.53 -4.49
N LEU A 144 -7.46 -18.61 -3.24
CA LEU A 144 -6.76 -19.34 -2.17
C LEU A 144 -6.59 -20.82 -2.52
N ASP A 145 -7.63 -21.46 -3.04
CA ASP A 145 -7.59 -22.87 -3.50
C ASP A 145 -6.57 -23.07 -4.64
N ARG A 146 -6.24 -22.01 -5.36
CA ARG A 146 -5.24 -21.96 -6.44
C ARG A 146 -3.90 -21.35 -6.00
N HIS A 147 -3.67 -21.26 -4.69
CA HIS A 147 -2.45 -20.77 -4.06
C HIS A 147 -2.14 -19.28 -4.31
N LEU A 148 -3.15 -18.46 -4.58
CA LEU A 148 -3.02 -17.01 -4.64
C LEU A 148 -3.71 -16.36 -3.44
N LEU A 149 -2.90 -15.66 -2.62
CA LEU A 149 -3.40 -14.94 -1.44
C LEU A 149 -3.81 -13.51 -1.83
N ILE A 150 -5.10 -13.22 -1.68
CA ILE A 150 -5.67 -11.88 -1.86
C ILE A 150 -6.63 -11.56 -0.71
N THR A 151 -7.06 -10.31 -0.62
CA THR A 151 -8.01 -9.86 0.40
C THR A 151 -9.32 -9.44 -0.26
N ALA A 152 -10.48 -9.83 0.31
CA ALA A 152 -11.77 -9.28 -0.09
C ALA A 152 -12.14 -8.08 0.81
N ILE A 153 -12.77 -7.06 0.22
CA ILE A 153 -13.27 -5.87 0.90
C ILE A 153 -14.72 -5.64 0.49
N GLY A 154 -15.65 -5.72 1.46
CA GLY A 154 -17.08 -5.64 1.14
C GLY A 154 -17.56 -6.80 0.28
N ALA A 155 -18.62 -6.58 -0.50
CA ALA A 155 -19.31 -7.64 -1.23
C ALA A 155 -18.60 -8.02 -2.55
N HIS A 156 -18.11 -7.05 -3.31
CA HIS A 156 -17.68 -7.24 -4.70
C HIS A 156 -16.26 -6.76 -5.00
N ILE A 157 -15.45 -6.46 -3.97
CA ILE A 157 -14.11 -5.91 -4.16
C ILE A 157 -13.05 -6.87 -3.64
N ILE A 158 -12.02 -7.10 -4.43
CA ILE A 158 -10.76 -7.69 -3.98
C ILE A 158 -9.66 -6.63 -3.92
N ARG A 159 -8.73 -6.79 -2.98
CA ARG A 159 -7.56 -5.95 -2.83
C ARG A 159 -6.28 -6.76 -2.87
N MET A 160 -5.32 -6.25 -3.63
CA MET A 160 -4.00 -6.86 -3.78
C MET A 160 -2.91 -5.86 -3.40
N ILE A 161 -1.95 -6.32 -2.63
CA ILE A 161 -0.77 -5.59 -2.16
C ILE A 161 0.45 -6.50 -2.26
N PRO A 162 0.89 -6.87 -3.48
CA PRO A 162 2.00 -7.80 -3.66
C PRO A 162 3.30 -7.21 -3.11
N PRO A 163 4.37 -8.02 -2.95
CA PRO A 163 5.70 -7.51 -2.65
C PRO A 163 6.14 -6.43 -3.64
N LEU A 164 6.89 -5.43 -3.16
CA LEU A 164 7.36 -4.33 -4.03
C LEU A 164 8.33 -4.78 -5.13
N ILE A 165 8.90 -5.96 -4.98
CA ILE A 165 9.80 -6.60 -5.95
C ILE A 165 9.07 -7.48 -6.98
N VAL A 166 7.74 -7.52 -6.96
CA VAL A 166 6.94 -8.32 -7.89
C VAL A 166 7.28 -7.96 -9.34
N THR A 167 7.29 -8.98 -10.19
CA THR A 167 7.57 -8.86 -11.61
C THR A 167 6.30 -8.88 -12.46
N GLU A 168 6.41 -8.43 -13.71
CA GLU A 168 5.30 -8.52 -14.68
C GLU A 168 4.86 -9.98 -14.91
N GLU A 169 5.80 -10.93 -14.94
CA GLU A 169 5.51 -12.36 -15.09
C GLU A 169 4.71 -12.91 -13.90
N GLU A 170 5.03 -12.49 -12.68
CA GLU A 170 4.28 -12.89 -11.48
C GLU A 170 2.87 -12.26 -11.47
N CYS A 171 2.73 -11.05 -11.96
CA CYS A 171 1.42 -10.42 -12.19
C CYS A 171 0.59 -11.19 -13.21
N ASP A 172 1.20 -11.64 -14.32
CA ASP A 172 0.50 -12.47 -15.32
C ASP A 172 -0.01 -13.78 -14.73
N LYS A 173 0.78 -14.43 -13.86
CA LYS A 173 0.34 -15.63 -13.13
C LYS A 173 -0.86 -15.34 -12.22
N ALA A 174 -0.82 -14.21 -11.51
CA ALA A 174 -1.92 -13.80 -10.64
C ALA A 174 -3.19 -13.49 -11.43
N VAL A 175 -3.07 -12.77 -12.55
CA VAL A 175 -4.20 -12.48 -13.45
C VAL A 175 -4.83 -13.77 -13.98
N ALA A 176 -4.03 -14.73 -14.44
CA ALA A 176 -4.55 -16.02 -14.94
C ALA A 176 -5.33 -16.79 -13.85
N ILE A 177 -4.81 -16.81 -12.61
CA ILE A 177 -5.50 -17.46 -11.48
C ILE A 177 -6.84 -16.76 -11.16
N ILE A 178 -6.88 -15.43 -11.19
CA ILE A 178 -8.10 -14.68 -10.95
C ILE A 178 -9.12 -14.95 -12.08
N GLU A 179 -8.68 -14.95 -13.33
CA GLU A 179 -9.54 -15.24 -14.49
C GLU A 179 -10.16 -16.65 -14.41
N ASP A 180 -9.35 -17.67 -14.12
CA ASP A 180 -9.81 -19.04 -13.96
C ASP A 180 -10.77 -19.19 -12.78
N THR A 181 -10.55 -18.42 -11.72
CA THR A 181 -11.46 -18.37 -10.57
C THR A 181 -12.81 -17.78 -10.98
N ILE A 182 -12.83 -16.62 -11.63
CA ILE A 182 -14.06 -15.99 -12.12
C ILE A 182 -14.84 -16.94 -13.01
N LYS A 183 -14.21 -17.55 -14.01
CA LYS A 183 -14.83 -18.54 -14.91
C LYS A 183 -15.44 -19.75 -14.16
N SER A 184 -14.86 -20.12 -13.01
CA SER A 184 -15.41 -21.22 -12.20
C SER A 184 -16.64 -20.80 -11.39
N LEU A 185 -16.85 -19.52 -11.16
CA LEU A 185 -18.00 -18.97 -10.43
C LEU A 185 -19.21 -18.69 -11.34
N GLU A 186 -18.99 -18.59 -12.65
CA GLU A 186 -20.08 -18.41 -13.66
C GLU A 186 -20.97 -19.65 -13.85
N LYS A 187 -20.68 -20.75 -13.16
CA LYS A 187 -21.41 -22.04 -13.24
C LYS A 187 -22.41 -22.16 -12.11
#